data_8cd281436445f74ffbf1f83be1791a7f
#
_entry.id   8cd281436445f74ffbf1f83be1791a7f
#
_cell.length_a   1.000
_cell.length_b   1.000
_cell.length_c   1.000
_cell.angle_alpha   90.00
_cell.angle_beta   90.00
_cell.angle_gamma   90.00
#
_symmetry.space_group_name_H-M   'P 1'
#
loop_
_entity.id
_entity.type
_entity.pdbx_description
1 polymer ?
#
loop_
_entity_poly.entity_id
_entity_poly.type
_entity_poly.pdbx_seq_one_letter_code
_entity_poly.pdbx_strand_id
1 'polypeptide(L)'
;MAKQKPITPPVPLDTWYRDVKTVEELRALLASETFRKAAATLKELAGPSYNTLQDAESNAMRHAWYAGYRDALNDLYKLSNTPTK
;
A
#
# COMPACT_ATOMS: atom_id res chain seq x y z
N MET A 1 12.22 -16.31 19.55
CA MET A 1 11.52 -16.50 18.27
C MET A 1 10.31 -15.58 18.21
N ALA A 2 10.26 -14.74 17.20
CA ALA A 2 9.15 -13.81 17.07
C ALA A 2 7.91 -14.55 16.59
N LYS A 3 6.80 -14.36 17.28
CA LYS A 3 5.54 -14.90 16.82
C LYS A 3 4.98 -14.01 15.75
N GLN A 4 4.64 -14.58 14.62
CA GLN A 4 3.92 -13.83 13.61
C GLN A 4 2.49 -13.59 14.10
N LYS A 5 2.01 -12.38 13.89
CA LYS A 5 0.63 -12.10 14.17
C LYS A 5 -0.24 -12.87 13.17
N PRO A 6 -1.38 -13.41 13.61
CA PRO A 6 -2.27 -14.05 12.67
C PRO A 6 -2.71 -13.05 11.61
N ILE A 7 -2.80 -13.55 10.37
CA ILE A 7 -3.28 -12.72 9.27
C ILE A 7 -4.76 -12.46 9.48
N THR A 8 -5.13 -11.19 9.49
CA THR A 8 -6.53 -10.82 9.61
C THR A 8 -7.24 -11.18 8.32
N PRO A 9 -8.32 -11.96 8.38
CA PRO A 9 -9.06 -12.27 7.17
C PRO A 9 -9.70 -11.02 6.56
N PRO A 10 -9.80 -10.95 5.24
CA PRO A 10 -10.43 -9.80 4.61
C PRO A 10 -11.93 -9.78 4.91
N VAL A 11 -12.48 -8.59 4.99
CA VAL A 11 -13.92 -8.44 5.12
C VAL A 11 -14.49 -7.99 3.78
N PRO A 12 -15.76 -8.32 3.50
CA PRO A 12 -16.39 -7.83 2.29
C PRO A 12 -16.40 -6.31 2.23
N LEU A 13 -16.29 -5.75 1.03
CA LEU A 13 -16.21 -4.30 0.88
C LEU A 13 -17.43 -3.58 1.44
N ASP A 14 -18.61 -4.13 1.28
CA ASP A 14 -19.79 -3.49 1.82
C ASP A 14 -19.76 -3.46 3.34
N THR A 15 -19.28 -4.50 3.97
CA THR A 15 -19.10 -4.54 5.42
C THR A 15 -18.05 -3.53 5.86
N TRP A 16 -16.95 -3.45 5.12
CA TRP A 16 -15.90 -2.48 5.40
C TRP A 16 -16.43 -1.05 5.40
N TYR A 17 -17.15 -0.69 4.33
CA TYR A 17 -17.63 0.69 4.19
C TYR A 17 -18.76 1.04 5.17
N ARG A 18 -19.46 0.06 5.72
CA ARG A 18 -20.46 0.33 6.75
C ARG A 18 -19.84 0.70 8.08
N ASP A 19 -18.61 0.27 8.31
CA ASP A 19 -17.90 0.59 9.55
C ASP A 19 -17.23 1.95 9.41
N VAL A 20 -18.04 2.99 9.54
CA VAL A 20 -17.61 4.36 9.31
C VAL A 20 -16.45 4.75 10.21
N LYS A 21 -16.47 4.29 11.45
CA LYS A 21 -15.40 4.60 12.39
C LYS A 21 -14.07 4.07 11.90
N THR A 22 -14.05 2.82 11.45
CA THR A 22 -12.82 2.21 10.95
C THR A 22 -12.33 2.90 9.68
N VAL A 23 -13.24 3.25 8.79
CA VAL A 23 -12.89 3.97 7.57
C VAL A 23 -12.26 5.33 7.91
N GLU A 24 -12.83 6.03 8.88
CA GLU A 24 -12.29 7.32 9.30
C GLU A 24 -10.94 7.18 9.97
N GLU A 25 -10.75 6.13 10.77
CA GLU A 25 -9.46 5.86 11.37
C GLU A 25 -8.40 5.60 10.31
N LEU A 26 -8.75 4.84 9.27
CA LEU A 26 -7.82 4.58 8.18
C LEU A 26 -7.47 5.89 7.47
N ARG A 27 -8.47 6.73 7.21
CA ARG A 27 -8.21 8.02 6.58
C ARG A 27 -7.22 8.85 7.39
N ALA A 28 -7.39 8.87 8.71
CA ALA A 28 -6.46 9.60 9.58
C ALA A 28 -5.06 9.02 9.53
N LEU A 29 -4.95 7.69 9.53
CA LEU A 29 -3.65 7.03 9.43
C LEU A 29 -2.96 7.37 8.12
N LEU A 30 -3.68 7.32 7.01
CA LEU A 30 -3.10 7.60 5.69
C LEU A 30 -2.70 9.07 5.53
N ALA A 31 -3.34 9.95 6.28
CA ALA A 31 -3.02 11.38 6.26
C ALA A 31 -1.89 11.71 7.21
N SER A 32 -1.49 10.80 8.08
CA SER A 32 -0.46 11.08 9.07
C SER A 32 0.89 11.30 8.41
N GLU A 33 1.69 12.16 9.01
CA GLU A 33 3.04 12.42 8.50
C GLU A 33 3.88 11.15 8.54
N THR A 34 3.73 10.36 9.59
CA THR A 34 4.49 9.12 9.73
C THR A 34 4.18 8.15 8.59
N PHE A 35 2.91 7.96 8.26
CA PHE A 35 2.55 7.08 7.16
C PHE A 35 3.09 7.60 5.84
N ARG A 36 2.93 8.89 5.59
CA ARG A 36 3.39 9.49 4.34
C ARG A 36 4.90 9.34 4.18
N LYS A 37 5.63 9.53 5.28
CA LYS A 37 7.08 9.34 5.28
C LYS A 37 7.43 7.88 5.02
N ALA A 38 6.73 6.96 5.67
CA ALA A 38 6.98 5.53 5.47
C ALA A 38 6.69 5.11 4.03
N ALA A 39 5.59 5.59 3.47
CA ALA A 39 5.24 5.26 2.09
C ALA A 39 6.30 5.76 1.10
N ALA A 40 6.80 6.97 1.34
CA ALA A 40 7.87 7.50 0.50
C ALA A 40 9.16 6.70 0.64
N THR A 41 9.42 6.18 1.84
CA THR A 41 10.63 5.42 2.12
C THR A 41 10.58 4.00 1.58
N LEU A 42 9.41 3.52 1.22
CA LEU A 42 9.30 2.17 0.65
C LEU A 42 10.21 1.97 -0.56
N LYS A 43 10.46 3.02 -1.31
CA LYS A 43 11.35 2.94 -2.47
C LYS A 43 12.76 2.56 -2.06
N GLU A 44 13.19 2.95 -0.88
CA GLU A 44 14.52 2.59 -0.40
C GLU A 44 14.63 1.11 -0.08
N LEU A 45 13.53 0.50 0.37
CA LEU A 45 13.53 -0.93 0.62
C LEU A 45 13.64 -1.74 -0.66
N ALA A 46 13.18 -1.16 -1.75
CA ALA A 46 13.28 -1.81 -3.06
C ALA A 46 14.72 -1.86 -3.56
N GLY A 47 15.61 -1.10 -2.93
CA GLY A 47 16.98 -0.98 -3.38
C GLY A 47 17.11 -0.02 -4.54
N PRO A 48 18.27 0.00 -5.17
CA PRO A 48 18.48 0.91 -6.31
C PRO A 48 17.41 0.69 -7.35
N SER A 49 16.75 1.76 -7.71
CA SER A 49 15.61 1.65 -8.62
C SER A 49 16.03 1.12 -9.98
N TYR A 50 17.16 1.58 -10.49
CA TYR A 50 17.65 1.12 -11.77
C TYR A 50 19.14 0.98 -11.75
N ASN A 51 19.58 -0.13 -12.28
CA ASN A 51 20.98 -0.32 -12.61
C ASN A 51 21.06 -0.33 -14.11
N THR A 52 21.77 0.63 -14.67
CA THR A 52 21.91 0.73 -16.13
C THR A 52 22.63 -0.50 -16.72
N LEU A 53 23.31 -1.27 -15.87
CA LEU A 53 23.97 -2.49 -16.32
C LEU A 53 23.05 -3.69 -16.37
N GLN A 54 21.84 -3.58 -15.84
CA GLN A 54 20.87 -4.66 -15.90
C GLN A 54 20.16 -4.66 -17.24
N ASP A 55 19.75 -5.85 -17.66
CA ASP A 55 19.09 -6.00 -18.93
C ASP A 55 17.64 -5.46 -18.87
N ALA A 56 17.02 -5.39 -20.04
CA ALA A 56 15.67 -4.84 -20.16
C ALA A 56 14.65 -5.67 -19.41
N GLU A 57 14.86 -6.99 -19.35
CA GLU A 57 13.93 -7.86 -18.63
C GLU A 57 13.90 -7.57 -17.14
N SER A 58 15.07 -7.44 -16.53
CA SER A 58 15.17 -7.10 -15.12
C SER A 58 14.55 -5.74 -14.83
N ASN A 59 14.75 -4.78 -15.72
CA ASN A 59 14.17 -3.46 -15.56
C ASN A 59 12.64 -3.51 -15.67
N ALA A 60 12.13 -4.32 -16.59
CA ALA A 60 10.69 -4.48 -16.74
C ALA A 60 10.07 -5.09 -15.49
N MET A 61 10.74 -6.06 -14.89
CA MET A 61 10.26 -6.67 -13.65
C MET A 61 10.23 -5.64 -12.51
N ARG A 62 11.23 -4.78 -12.42
CA ARG A 62 11.25 -3.73 -11.42
C ARG A 62 10.13 -2.72 -11.63
N HIS A 63 9.86 -2.37 -12.87
CA HIS A 63 8.74 -1.50 -13.21
C HIS A 63 7.42 -2.10 -12.74
N ALA A 64 7.21 -3.38 -13.01
CA ALA A 64 5.98 -4.06 -12.59
C ALA A 64 5.86 -4.07 -11.07
N TRP A 65 6.96 -4.26 -10.37
CA TRP A 65 6.98 -4.29 -8.93
C TRP A 65 6.59 -2.93 -8.34
N TYR A 66 7.17 -1.85 -8.85
CA TYR A 66 6.82 -0.50 -8.41
C TYR A 66 5.38 -0.15 -8.73
N ALA A 67 4.90 -0.59 -9.88
CA ALA A 67 3.50 -0.38 -10.23
C ALA A 67 2.58 -1.08 -9.25
N GLY A 68 2.93 -2.29 -8.83
CA GLY A 68 2.17 -3.03 -7.82
C GLY A 68 2.13 -2.31 -6.48
N TYR A 69 3.27 -1.77 -6.05
CA TYR A 69 3.31 -0.97 -4.81
C TYR A 69 2.41 0.24 -4.90
N ARG A 70 2.49 0.96 -6.00
CA ARG A 70 1.68 2.16 -6.18
C ARG A 70 0.21 1.82 -6.20
N ASP A 71 -0.15 0.73 -6.86
CA ASP A 71 -1.54 0.30 -6.94
C ASP A 71 -2.06 -0.11 -5.57
N ALA A 72 -1.24 -0.81 -4.78
CA ALA A 72 -1.64 -1.21 -3.44
C ALA A 72 -1.88 0.01 -2.55
N LEU A 73 -0.99 1.01 -2.63
CA LEU A 73 -1.17 2.23 -1.85
C LEU A 73 -2.42 2.99 -2.30
N ASN A 74 -2.65 3.04 -3.61
CA ASN A 74 -3.86 3.68 -4.12
C ASN A 74 -5.11 2.95 -3.65
N ASP A 75 -5.06 1.63 -3.58
CA ASP A 75 -6.19 0.86 -3.09
C ASP A 75 -6.46 1.13 -1.61
N LEU A 76 -5.41 1.31 -0.81
CA LEU A 76 -5.59 1.72 0.58
C LEU A 76 -6.31 3.06 0.67
N TYR A 77 -5.92 4.01 -0.18
CA TYR A 77 -6.60 5.30 -0.20
C TYR A 77 -8.06 5.16 -0.61
N LYS A 78 -8.37 4.26 -1.54
CA LYS A 78 -9.76 4.00 -1.91
C LYS A 78 -10.56 3.47 -0.74
N LEU A 79 -9.97 2.59 0.08
CA LEU A 79 -10.65 2.06 1.25
C LEU A 79 -10.93 3.13 2.31
N SER A 80 -10.20 4.24 2.28
CA SER A 80 -10.41 5.35 3.21
C SER A 80 -11.48 6.33 2.75
N ASN A 81 -12.06 6.13 1.57
CA ASN A 81 -13.07 7.01 1.01
C ASN A 81 -14.29 6.19 0.64
N THR A 82 -15.44 6.55 1.25
CA THR A 82 -16.68 5.87 0.94
C THR A 82 -17.03 6.12 -0.52
N PRO A 83 -17.36 5.07 -1.29
CA PRO A 83 -17.75 5.29 -2.68
C PRO A 83 -18.96 6.17 -2.78
N THR A 84 -18.90 7.12 -3.70
CA THR A 84 -20.05 7.96 -4.01
C THR A 84 -20.75 7.36 -5.22
N LYS A 85 -22.05 7.34 -5.13
CA LYS A 85 -22.85 6.88 -6.25
C LYS A 85 -23.20 8.04 -7.16
#